data_8d7d2d5f86a0813be40bd751a0a7b8ba
#
_entry.id   8d7d2d5f86a0813be40bd751a0a7b8ba
#
_cell.length_a   1.000
_cell.length_b   1.000
_cell.length_c   1.000
_cell.angle_alpha   90.00
_cell.angle_beta   90.00
_cell.angle_gamma   90.00
#
_symmetry.space_group_name_H-M   'P 1'
#
loop_
_entity.id
_entity.type
_entity.pdbx_description
1 polymer ?
#
loop_
_entity_poly.entity_id
_entity_poly.type
_entity_poly.pdbx_seq_one_letter_code
_entity_poly.pdbx_strand_id
1 'polypeptide(L)'
;MKRSYKAICVVMVMGMLLAACATPTAQTIVTTVEVPVVQTQVVKETQLINQTQVVVVTPTAAPTEPTVTADYSKVGPELVAAFKGEYKGTIVNMAGPFTDQDTVKFNQSIKEFQDKTGITILYAGSKEFEASIRIQVEGGTPPDIVDFPQPGLLASLASQGYVLDAGKIVNPDWLKENYSQAWLDLSQMKDKDGNTFTAGIWARANGKDIVYYPKKAFDAAGYQIPTTWAELMDLSNQIISDGDTPWCIGIESGAATGWPATDWIEMLMLRTTTPENYDKWIAGTLKFDSPEVRNAISYMTPIWFNDQMVYGGTKSIASTAFGDAPKPMFDDPPKCWLHKQGNFISSFFPANLVAGVDYDIFYAPTIDPSLGKPFEVAGDIYAAFNDRPEVRATLQYFTLGESLKTWIEANGAIGPMKDASLDWYKDPVMKKIAQYIQDATVVRFDASDLMPAAVGTGSFWKDMTAWVSGSMTLDQALKDIDSTFPTK
;
A
#
# COMPACT_ATOMS: atom_id res chain seq x y z
N MET A 1 -60.12 -31.67 7.03
CA MET A 1 -59.51 -30.35 7.21
C MET A 1 -58.34 -30.08 6.25
N LYS A 2 -58.46 -30.30 4.94
CA LYS A 2 -57.39 -30.08 3.93
C LYS A 2 -57.88 -29.36 2.65
N ARG A 3 -59.01 -28.69 2.69
CA ARG A 3 -59.57 -28.01 1.48
C ARG A 3 -59.71 -26.46 1.61
N SER A 4 -59.48 -25.85 2.78
CA SER A 4 -59.69 -24.44 3.00
C SER A 4 -58.49 -23.53 2.80
N TYR A 5 -57.25 -24.06 2.67
CA TYR A 5 -56.04 -23.26 2.52
C TYR A 5 -55.67 -22.90 1.07
N LYS A 6 -56.25 -23.59 0.08
CA LYS A 6 -55.98 -23.28 -1.34
C LYS A 6 -56.81 -22.12 -1.89
N ALA A 7 -57.90 -21.76 -1.26
CA ALA A 7 -58.77 -20.64 -1.71
C ALA A 7 -58.26 -19.26 -1.23
N ILE A 8 -57.52 -19.20 -0.10
CA ILE A 8 -57.03 -17.95 0.45
C ILE A 8 -55.79 -17.46 -0.26
N CYS A 9 -54.91 -18.36 -0.75
CA CYS A 9 -53.72 -17.95 -1.50
C CYS A 9 -54.00 -17.40 -2.91
N VAL A 10 -55.08 -17.81 -3.55
CA VAL A 10 -55.45 -17.32 -4.89
C VAL A 10 -56.05 -15.92 -4.87
N VAL A 11 -56.76 -15.56 -3.82
CA VAL A 11 -57.33 -14.23 -3.66
C VAL A 11 -56.30 -13.18 -3.28
N MET A 12 -55.21 -13.56 -2.60
CA MET A 12 -54.13 -12.64 -2.25
C MET A 12 -53.16 -12.32 -3.42
N VAL A 13 -53.03 -13.21 -4.37
CA VAL A 13 -52.16 -13.01 -5.58
C VAL A 13 -52.90 -12.19 -6.64
N MET A 14 -54.24 -12.18 -6.66
CA MET A 14 -55.02 -11.38 -7.63
C MET A 14 -55.22 -9.93 -7.21
N GLY A 15 -54.94 -9.58 -5.93
CA GLY A 15 -55.00 -8.21 -5.42
C GLY A 15 -53.74 -7.36 -5.64
N MET A 16 -52.63 -7.94 -6.08
CA MET A 16 -51.35 -7.23 -6.26
C MET A 16 -51.03 -6.85 -7.73
N LEU A 17 -51.92 -7.10 -8.66
CA LEU A 17 -51.65 -6.86 -10.08
C LEU A 17 -52.42 -5.62 -10.67
N LEU A 18 -53.06 -4.80 -9.83
CA LEU A 18 -53.80 -3.61 -10.28
C LEU A 18 -53.29 -2.25 -9.76
N ALA A 19 -52.03 -2.20 -9.22
CA ALA A 19 -51.48 -0.96 -8.70
C ALA A 19 -50.17 -0.54 -9.42
N ALA A 20 -50.07 -0.74 -10.73
CA ALA A 20 -48.90 -0.32 -11.51
C ALA A 20 -49.33 0.46 -12.74
N CYS A 21 -49.78 1.70 -12.55
CA CYS A 21 -49.77 2.77 -13.55
C CYS A 21 -50.23 4.10 -12.86
N ALA A 22 -49.28 4.74 -12.17
CA ALA A 22 -49.38 6.17 -11.87
C ALA A 22 -47.98 6.76 -11.98
N THR A 23 -47.76 7.56 -13.02
CA THR A 23 -46.55 8.38 -13.23
C THR A 23 -46.33 9.30 -12.04
N PRO A 24 -45.17 9.36 -11.38
CA PRO A 24 -44.94 10.34 -10.34
C PRO A 24 -44.74 11.74 -10.93
N THR A 25 -45.63 12.64 -10.62
CA THR A 25 -45.44 14.09 -10.82
C THR A 25 -44.33 14.55 -9.90
N ALA A 26 -43.32 15.24 -10.44
CA ALA A 26 -42.25 15.84 -9.67
C ALA A 26 -42.80 16.85 -8.68
N GLN A 27 -42.70 16.56 -7.38
CA GLN A 27 -42.93 17.55 -6.33
C GLN A 27 -41.62 18.30 -6.08
N THR A 28 -41.62 19.59 -6.36
CA THR A 28 -40.58 20.53 -5.95
C THR A 28 -40.67 20.73 -4.44
N ILE A 29 -39.71 20.14 -3.71
CA ILE A 29 -39.56 20.41 -2.27
C ILE A 29 -38.79 21.74 -2.15
N VAL A 30 -39.50 22.80 -1.76
CA VAL A 30 -38.87 24.07 -1.37
C VAL A 30 -38.46 23.93 0.09
N THR A 31 -37.15 23.72 0.35
CA THR A 31 -36.62 23.77 1.68
C THR A 31 -36.28 25.22 2.03
N THR A 32 -37.10 25.84 2.87
CA THR A 32 -36.77 27.13 3.47
C THR A 32 -35.75 26.93 4.57
N VAL A 33 -34.57 27.46 4.35
CA VAL A 33 -33.52 27.52 5.38
C VAL A 33 -33.74 28.84 6.13
N GLU A 34 -34.15 28.75 7.39
CA GLU A 34 -34.15 29.92 8.28
C GLU A 34 -32.72 30.24 8.69
N VAL A 35 -32.28 31.44 8.27
CA VAL A 35 -30.96 31.97 8.70
C VAL A 35 -31.25 32.82 9.97
N PRO A 36 -30.60 32.54 11.11
CA PRO A 36 -30.77 33.35 12.30
C PRO A 36 -30.18 34.75 12.09
N VAL A 37 -31.05 35.76 12.20
CA VAL A 37 -30.67 37.16 12.16
C VAL A 37 -30.12 37.54 13.53
N VAL A 38 -28.81 37.80 13.61
CA VAL A 38 -28.18 38.37 14.81
C VAL A 38 -28.55 39.86 14.88
N GLN A 39 -29.33 40.26 15.88
CA GLN A 39 -29.60 41.66 16.17
C GLN A 39 -28.35 42.30 16.78
N THR A 40 -27.74 43.22 16.06
CA THR A 40 -26.64 44.06 16.57
C THR A 40 -27.25 45.27 17.26
N GLN A 41 -26.98 45.41 18.56
CA GLN A 41 -27.28 46.66 19.28
C GLN A 41 -26.35 47.78 18.80
N VAL A 42 -26.99 48.92 18.41
CA VAL A 42 -26.28 50.12 18.03
C VAL A 42 -25.84 50.85 19.27
N VAL A 43 -24.53 50.91 19.55
CA VAL A 43 -23.92 51.86 20.48
C VAL A 43 -23.45 53.06 19.66
N LYS A 44 -24.04 54.24 19.97
CA LYS A 44 -23.59 55.53 19.44
C LYS A 44 -22.27 55.91 20.09
N GLU A 45 -21.21 56.03 19.33
CA GLU A 45 -20.08 56.90 19.70
C GLU A 45 -19.30 57.37 18.46
N THR A 46 -19.24 58.67 18.39
CA THR A 46 -18.21 59.63 17.92
C THR A 46 -17.49 59.37 16.57
N GLN A 47 -17.72 60.29 15.64
CA GLN A 47 -17.06 60.43 14.35
C GLN A 47 -15.53 60.64 14.51
N LEU A 48 -14.77 59.77 13.88
CA LEU A 48 -13.41 60.08 13.40
C LEU A 48 -13.42 59.91 11.89
N ILE A 49 -13.30 61.03 11.15
CA ILE A 49 -13.16 61.05 9.72
C ILE A 49 -11.71 60.60 9.41
N ASN A 50 -11.54 59.34 9.04
CA ASN A 50 -10.32 58.87 8.39
C ASN A 50 -10.61 58.84 6.88
N GLN A 51 -9.92 59.68 6.12
CA GLN A 51 -9.84 59.60 4.68
C GLN A 51 -9.22 58.25 4.30
N THR A 52 -10.05 57.34 3.78
CA THR A 52 -9.58 56.10 3.20
C THR A 52 -9.05 56.43 1.80
N GLN A 53 -7.71 56.47 1.66
CA GLN A 53 -7.09 56.39 0.32
C GLN A 53 -7.37 54.95 -0.19
N VAL A 54 -8.13 54.88 -1.26
CA VAL A 54 -8.30 53.64 -2.03
C VAL A 54 -7.00 53.41 -2.78
N VAL A 55 -6.10 52.63 -2.21
CA VAL A 55 -4.98 52.07 -2.95
C VAL A 55 -5.56 50.97 -3.83
N VAL A 56 -5.70 51.21 -5.11
CA VAL A 56 -5.98 50.18 -6.10
C VAL A 56 -4.72 49.31 -6.16
N VAL A 57 -4.71 48.23 -5.36
CA VAL A 57 -3.72 47.17 -5.54
C VAL A 57 -4.13 46.39 -6.77
N THR A 58 -3.46 46.67 -7.90
CA THR A 58 -3.51 45.80 -9.06
C THR A 58 -3.02 44.43 -8.55
N PRO A 59 -3.81 43.34 -8.68
CA PRO A 59 -3.32 42.02 -8.30
C PRO A 59 -2.05 41.75 -9.13
N THR A 60 -0.89 41.78 -8.47
CA THR A 60 0.32 41.22 -9.03
C THR A 60 0.00 39.75 -9.29
N ALA A 61 0.05 39.35 -10.55
CA ALA A 61 -0.06 37.93 -10.88
C ALA A 61 0.87 37.16 -9.93
N ALA A 62 0.32 36.15 -9.25
CA ALA A 62 1.14 35.24 -8.47
C ALA A 62 2.30 34.79 -9.36
N PRO A 63 3.54 34.70 -8.82
CA PRO A 63 4.63 34.14 -9.60
C PRO A 63 4.14 32.81 -10.15
N THR A 64 3.98 32.72 -11.47
CA THR A 64 3.88 31.43 -12.13
C THR A 64 5.16 30.72 -11.76
N GLU A 65 5.08 29.68 -10.93
CA GLU A 65 6.17 28.72 -10.80
C GLU A 65 6.59 28.38 -12.22
N PRO A 66 7.90 28.36 -12.52
CA PRO A 66 8.36 27.96 -13.82
C PRO A 66 7.78 26.55 -14.05
N THR A 67 6.84 26.44 -14.96
CA THR A 67 6.38 25.16 -15.48
C THR A 67 7.61 24.59 -16.19
N VAL A 68 8.39 23.80 -15.47
CA VAL A 68 9.35 22.89 -16.10
C VAL A 68 8.46 21.91 -16.84
N THR A 69 8.22 22.19 -18.11
CA THR A 69 7.62 21.21 -19.02
C THR A 69 8.63 20.07 -19.09
N ALA A 70 8.30 18.96 -18.41
CA ALA A 70 9.14 17.78 -18.45
C ALA A 70 9.39 17.42 -19.92
N ASP A 71 10.65 17.18 -20.26
CA ASP A 71 11.00 16.78 -21.63
C ASP A 71 10.61 15.32 -21.82
N TYR A 72 9.34 15.08 -22.09
CA TYR A 72 8.79 13.72 -22.31
C TYR A 72 9.47 12.98 -23.47
N SER A 73 10.22 13.68 -24.36
CA SER A 73 10.95 13.03 -25.45
C SER A 73 12.07 12.12 -24.96
N LYS A 74 12.59 12.38 -23.76
CA LYS A 74 13.59 11.52 -23.12
C LYS A 74 13.00 10.19 -22.66
N VAL A 75 11.70 10.14 -22.37
CA VAL A 75 11.00 8.96 -21.81
C VAL A 75 10.56 8.02 -22.92
N GLY A 76 9.88 8.56 -23.93
CA GLY A 76 9.45 7.81 -25.09
C GLY A 76 8.54 8.61 -26.02
N PRO A 77 8.46 8.23 -27.31
CA PRO A 77 7.69 8.95 -28.30
C PRO A 77 6.17 8.84 -28.07
N GLU A 78 5.67 7.74 -27.53
CA GLU A 78 4.24 7.54 -27.30
C GLU A 78 3.71 8.49 -26.20
N LEU A 79 4.52 8.80 -25.18
CA LEU A 79 4.15 9.78 -24.17
C LEU A 79 4.01 11.17 -24.77
N VAL A 80 4.94 11.58 -25.67
CA VAL A 80 4.85 12.83 -26.40
C VAL A 80 3.59 12.90 -27.25
N ALA A 81 3.24 11.81 -27.94
CA ALA A 81 2.03 11.71 -28.76
C ALA A 81 0.76 11.79 -27.90
N ALA A 82 0.76 11.13 -26.71
CA ALA A 82 -0.35 11.18 -25.77
C ALA A 82 -0.64 12.61 -25.30
N PHE A 83 0.39 13.39 -24.91
CA PHE A 83 0.21 14.80 -24.51
C PHE A 83 -0.19 15.73 -25.66
N LYS A 84 -0.03 15.30 -26.91
CA LYS A 84 -0.62 15.98 -28.08
C LYS A 84 -2.08 15.58 -28.34
N GLY A 85 -2.63 14.64 -27.56
CA GLY A 85 -4.00 14.16 -27.67
C GLY A 85 -4.20 13.11 -28.77
N GLU A 86 -3.13 12.50 -29.30
CA GLU A 86 -3.21 11.52 -30.40
C GLU A 86 -3.94 10.22 -30.00
N TYR A 87 -4.00 9.93 -28.69
CA TYR A 87 -4.70 8.75 -28.14
C TYR A 87 -5.95 9.10 -27.34
N LYS A 88 -6.51 10.28 -27.56
CA LYS A 88 -7.72 10.74 -26.87
C LYS A 88 -8.89 9.80 -27.11
N GLY A 89 -9.58 9.42 -26.02
CA GLY A 89 -10.75 8.54 -26.03
C GLY A 89 -10.40 7.05 -25.98
N THR A 90 -9.12 6.69 -25.89
CA THR A 90 -8.70 5.30 -25.67
C THR A 90 -8.78 4.93 -24.18
N ILE A 91 -8.84 3.62 -23.92
CA ILE A 91 -8.91 3.04 -22.57
C ILE A 91 -7.70 2.13 -22.35
N VAL A 92 -7.06 2.30 -21.20
CA VAL A 92 -6.03 1.39 -20.67
C VAL A 92 -6.60 0.72 -19.42
N ASN A 93 -6.74 -0.61 -19.48
CA ASN A 93 -7.20 -1.39 -18.34
C ASN A 93 -6.01 -1.78 -17.46
N MET A 94 -6.09 -1.47 -16.19
CA MET A 94 -5.11 -1.89 -15.19
C MET A 94 -5.74 -2.80 -14.15
N ALA A 95 -4.97 -3.71 -13.57
CA ALA A 95 -5.37 -4.49 -12.39
C ALA A 95 -4.23 -4.52 -11.36
N GLY A 96 -4.59 -4.68 -10.09
CA GLY A 96 -3.63 -4.76 -9.00
C GLY A 96 -4.28 -4.89 -7.63
N PRO A 97 -3.51 -4.82 -6.55
CA PRO A 97 -4.00 -5.04 -5.19
C PRO A 97 -4.62 -3.80 -4.54
N PHE A 98 -4.52 -2.60 -5.14
CA PHE A 98 -5.01 -1.38 -4.49
C PHE A 98 -6.51 -1.41 -4.29
N THR A 99 -6.95 -1.38 -3.03
CA THR A 99 -8.35 -1.29 -2.62
C THR A 99 -8.56 -0.10 -1.70
N ASP A 100 -9.81 0.18 -1.35
CA ASP A 100 -10.16 1.18 -0.35
C ASP A 100 -9.50 2.56 -0.62
N GLN A 101 -8.78 3.11 0.33
CA GLN A 101 -8.15 4.42 0.23
C GLN A 101 -6.96 4.46 -0.75
N ASP A 102 -6.27 3.35 -0.96
CA ASP A 102 -5.19 3.29 -1.94
C ASP A 102 -5.72 3.43 -3.37
N THR A 103 -6.88 2.81 -3.69
CA THR A 103 -7.56 3.05 -4.98
C THR A 103 -7.95 4.52 -5.16
N VAL A 104 -8.44 5.17 -4.12
CA VAL A 104 -8.79 6.60 -4.17
C VAL A 104 -7.56 7.45 -4.49
N LYS A 105 -6.44 7.23 -3.79
CA LYS A 105 -5.19 7.97 -3.99
C LYS A 105 -4.58 7.69 -5.36
N PHE A 106 -4.59 6.44 -5.81
CA PHE A 106 -4.16 6.06 -7.15
C PHE A 106 -4.96 6.81 -8.22
N ASN A 107 -6.29 6.78 -8.16
CA ASN A 107 -7.16 7.46 -9.12
C ASN A 107 -6.96 8.98 -9.11
N GLN A 108 -6.64 9.57 -7.95
CA GLN A 108 -6.28 10.99 -7.85
C GLN A 108 -4.93 11.28 -8.52
N SER A 109 -3.93 10.41 -8.38
CA SER A 109 -2.59 10.61 -8.94
C SER A 109 -2.56 10.55 -10.47
N ILE A 110 -3.39 9.72 -11.09
CA ILE A 110 -3.47 9.58 -12.55
C ILE A 110 -4.40 10.62 -13.21
N LYS A 111 -5.17 11.38 -12.41
CA LYS A 111 -6.20 12.28 -12.95
C LYS A 111 -5.62 13.33 -13.89
N GLU A 112 -4.51 13.94 -13.55
CA GLU A 112 -3.88 14.98 -14.37
C GLU A 112 -3.44 14.42 -15.73
N PHE A 113 -2.88 13.23 -15.77
CA PHE A 113 -2.53 12.54 -17.01
C PHE A 113 -3.76 12.29 -17.90
N GLN A 114 -4.84 11.78 -17.30
CA GLN A 114 -6.10 11.52 -18.01
C GLN A 114 -6.71 12.81 -18.57
N ASP A 115 -6.73 13.89 -17.77
CA ASP A 115 -7.28 15.18 -18.19
C ASP A 115 -6.47 15.79 -19.36
N LYS A 116 -5.14 15.66 -19.34
CA LYS A 116 -4.25 16.24 -20.36
C LYS A 116 -4.21 15.43 -21.64
N THR A 117 -4.26 14.10 -21.55
CA THR A 117 -4.09 13.22 -22.72
C THR A 117 -5.42 12.76 -23.33
N GLY A 118 -6.47 12.72 -22.50
CA GLY A 118 -7.75 12.11 -22.86
C GLY A 118 -7.73 10.59 -22.91
N ILE A 119 -6.64 9.94 -22.47
CA ILE A 119 -6.59 8.49 -22.21
C ILE A 119 -7.34 8.24 -20.89
N THR A 120 -8.18 7.22 -20.84
CA THR A 120 -8.83 6.78 -19.60
C THR A 120 -8.14 5.56 -19.05
N ILE A 121 -7.67 5.60 -17.79
CA ILE A 121 -7.10 4.45 -17.09
C ILE A 121 -8.19 3.89 -16.18
N LEU A 122 -8.54 2.61 -16.38
CA LEU A 122 -9.50 1.89 -15.54
C LEU A 122 -8.75 0.90 -14.66
N TYR A 123 -8.60 1.23 -13.36
CA TYR A 123 -7.92 0.37 -12.40
C TYR A 123 -8.92 -0.55 -11.68
N ALA A 124 -8.75 -1.85 -11.86
CA ALA A 124 -9.49 -2.91 -11.16
C ALA A 124 -8.69 -3.41 -9.96
N GLY A 125 -8.92 -2.79 -8.81
CA GLY A 125 -8.31 -3.22 -7.54
C GLY A 125 -9.04 -4.40 -6.92
N SER A 126 -8.31 -5.39 -6.39
CA SER A 126 -8.92 -6.58 -5.79
C SER A 126 -8.07 -7.19 -4.69
N LYS A 127 -8.71 -7.57 -3.57
CA LYS A 127 -8.09 -8.39 -2.51
C LYS A 127 -7.82 -9.83 -2.97
N GLU A 128 -8.40 -10.23 -4.10
CA GLU A 128 -8.17 -11.54 -4.75
C GLU A 128 -7.21 -11.42 -5.94
N PHE A 129 -6.39 -10.35 -5.98
CA PHE A 129 -5.50 -10.06 -7.10
C PHE A 129 -4.54 -11.22 -7.38
N GLU A 130 -3.80 -11.69 -6.38
CA GLU A 130 -2.78 -12.72 -6.52
C GLU A 130 -3.35 -14.07 -7.02
N ALA A 131 -4.58 -14.40 -6.60
CA ALA A 131 -5.26 -15.60 -7.06
C ALA A 131 -5.83 -15.46 -8.48
N SER A 132 -6.26 -14.27 -8.87
CA SER A 132 -7.01 -14.04 -10.11
C SER A 132 -6.12 -13.66 -11.28
N ILE A 133 -5.05 -12.90 -11.07
CA ILE A 133 -4.25 -12.34 -12.17
C ILE A 133 -3.60 -13.43 -13.04
N ARG A 134 -3.08 -14.48 -12.42
CA ARG A 134 -2.49 -15.60 -13.15
C ARG A 134 -3.50 -16.27 -14.07
N ILE A 135 -4.73 -16.50 -13.58
CA ILE A 135 -5.82 -17.12 -14.33
C ILE A 135 -6.19 -16.25 -15.54
N GLN A 136 -6.26 -14.93 -15.37
CA GLN A 136 -6.58 -14.00 -16.45
C GLN A 136 -5.51 -13.99 -17.54
N VAL A 137 -4.23 -13.95 -17.14
CA VAL A 137 -3.09 -13.93 -18.06
C VAL A 137 -2.99 -15.24 -18.82
N GLU A 138 -2.99 -16.39 -18.15
CA GLU A 138 -2.90 -17.71 -18.77
C GLU A 138 -4.17 -18.04 -19.61
N GLY A 139 -5.31 -17.47 -19.25
CA GLY A 139 -6.58 -17.55 -19.98
C GLY A 139 -6.64 -16.67 -21.24
N GLY A 140 -5.59 -15.89 -21.54
CA GLY A 140 -5.48 -15.06 -22.75
C GLY A 140 -6.30 -13.76 -22.70
N THR A 141 -6.69 -13.30 -21.50
CA THR A 141 -7.43 -12.04 -21.28
C THR A 141 -6.73 -11.13 -20.25
N PRO A 142 -5.41 -10.87 -20.39
CA PRO A 142 -4.71 -10.03 -19.43
C PRO A 142 -5.21 -8.58 -19.48
N PRO A 143 -5.17 -7.85 -18.36
CA PRO A 143 -5.21 -6.40 -18.38
C PRO A 143 -4.08 -5.83 -19.26
N ASP A 144 -4.19 -4.56 -19.65
CA ASP A 144 -3.14 -3.91 -20.44
C ASP A 144 -1.86 -3.69 -19.64
N ILE A 145 -2.02 -3.23 -18.40
CA ILE A 145 -0.95 -3.05 -17.42
C ILE A 145 -1.38 -3.72 -16.11
N VAL A 146 -0.46 -4.39 -15.47
CA VAL A 146 -0.69 -5.02 -14.16
C VAL A 146 0.31 -4.47 -13.16
N ASP A 147 -0.19 -4.17 -11.98
CA ASP A 147 0.52 -3.72 -10.81
C ASP A 147 0.84 -4.93 -9.92
N PHE A 148 2.12 -5.24 -9.79
CA PHE A 148 2.61 -6.35 -8.97
C PHE A 148 3.39 -5.83 -7.77
N PRO A 149 2.93 -6.04 -6.55
CA PRO A 149 3.78 -5.90 -5.37
C PRO A 149 4.80 -7.06 -5.25
N GLN A 150 4.57 -8.20 -5.93
CA GLN A 150 5.41 -9.38 -5.86
C GLN A 150 6.20 -9.61 -7.17
N PRO A 151 7.49 -9.20 -7.25
CA PRO A 151 8.35 -9.51 -8.39
C PRO A 151 8.47 -11.01 -8.70
N GLY A 152 8.39 -11.89 -7.68
CA GLY A 152 8.39 -13.34 -7.87
C GLY A 152 7.17 -13.86 -8.64
N LEU A 153 5.98 -13.27 -8.40
CA LEU A 153 4.78 -13.58 -9.16
C LEU A 153 4.91 -13.10 -10.61
N LEU A 154 5.39 -11.87 -10.83
CA LEU A 154 5.65 -11.33 -12.15
C LEU A 154 6.69 -12.19 -12.90
N ALA A 155 7.79 -12.60 -12.24
CA ALA A 155 8.83 -13.45 -12.82
C ALA A 155 8.28 -14.79 -13.31
N SER A 156 7.29 -15.37 -12.63
CA SER A 156 6.64 -16.59 -13.05
C SER A 156 5.88 -16.43 -14.38
N LEU A 157 5.27 -15.28 -14.60
CA LEU A 157 4.57 -14.94 -15.87
C LEU A 157 5.56 -14.53 -16.97
N ALA A 158 6.62 -13.82 -16.62
CA ALA A 158 7.70 -13.44 -17.52
C ALA A 158 8.39 -14.66 -18.12
N SER A 159 8.70 -15.69 -17.31
CA SER A 159 9.31 -16.94 -17.76
C SER A 159 8.43 -17.78 -18.69
N GLN A 160 7.14 -17.48 -18.76
CA GLN A 160 6.19 -18.09 -19.68
C GLN A 160 6.00 -17.27 -20.97
N GLY A 161 6.59 -16.07 -21.06
CA GLY A 161 6.56 -15.20 -22.23
C GLY A 161 5.31 -14.33 -22.35
N TYR A 162 4.58 -14.11 -21.24
CA TYR A 162 3.38 -13.27 -21.26
C TYR A 162 3.68 -11.77 -21.14
N VAL A 163 4.84 -11.40 -20.58
CA VAL A 163 5.19 -10.03 -20.20
C VAL A 163 5.95 -9.33 -21.32
N LEU A 164 5.60 -8.10 -21.61
CA LEU A 164 6.31 -7.28 -22.59
C LEU A 164 7.62 -6.73 -21.99
N ASP A 165 8.62 -6.53 -22.86
CA ASP A 165 9.89 -5.94 -22.47
C ASP A 165 9.74 -4.42 -22.28
N ALA A 166 9.67 -3.98 -21.02
CA ALA A 166 9.57 -2.56 -20.67
C ALA A 166 10.78 -1.75 -21.16
N GLY A 167 11.96 -2.36 -21.32
CA GLY A 167 13.14 -1.71 -21.91
C GLY A 167 13.00 -1.41 -23.40
N LYS A 168 11.99 -1.99 -24.10
CA LYS A 168 11.61 -1.63 -25.47
C LYS A 168 10.42 -0.65 -25.55
N ILE A 169 9.78 -0.39 -24.41
CA ILE A 169 8.67 0.56 -24.29
C ILE A 169 9.19 1.91 -23.80
N VAL A 170 10.00 1.91 -22.75
CA VAL A 170 10.60 3.09 -22.14
C VAL A 170 12.03 3.22 -22.61
N ASN A 171 12.50 4.46 -22.86
CA ASN A 171 13.89 4.71 -23.24
C ASN A 171 14.85 4.19 -22.14
N PRO A 172 15.77 3.27 -22.47
CA PRO A 172 16.68 2.69 -21.46
C PRO A 172 17.63 3.72 -20.81
N ASP A 173 17.98 4.79 -21.51
CA ASP A 173 18.83 5.84 -20.95
C ASP A 173 18.06 6.68 -19.92
N TRP A 174 16.76 6.92 -20.15
CA TRP A 174 15.87 7.51 -19.15
C TRP A 174 15.77 6.64 -17.89
N LEU A 175 15.57 5.33 -18.04
CA LEU A 175 15.51 4.42 -16.91
C LEU A 175 16.80 4.50 -16.07
N LYS A 176 17.99 4.51 -16.69
CA LYS A 176 19.28 4.65 -15.99
C LYS A 176 19.46 6.02 -15.32
N GLU A 177 18.99 7.09 -15.98
CA GLU A 177 19.03 8.44 -15.43
C GLU A 177 18.13 8.53 -14.18
N ASN A 178 16.92 7.96 -14.25
CA ASN A 178 15.87 8.22 -13.27
C ASN A 178 15.76 7.18 -12.14
N TYR A 179 16.34 5.98 -12.29
CA TYR A 179 16.34 4.96 -11.24
C TYR A 179 17.74 4.69 -10.70
N SER A 180 17.84 4.15 -9.47
CA SER A 180 19.08 3.57 -8.98
C SER A 180 19.33 2.20 -9.61
N GLN A 181 20.60 1.78 -9.66
CA GLN A 181 20.94 0.46 -10.22
C GLN A 181 20.20 -0.68 -9.50
N ALA A 182 19.99 -0.56 -8.18
CA ALA A 182 19.27 -1.58 -7.40
C ALA A 182 17.82 -1.79 -7.91
N TRP A 183 17.09 -0.71 -8.18
CA TRP A 183 15.74 -0.82 -8.75
C TRP A 183 15.75 -1.39 -10.17
N LEU A 184 16.76 -1.04 -10.98
CA LEU A 184 16.91 -1.59 -12.32
C LEU A 184 17.22 -3.10 -12.28
N ASP A 185 18.07 -3.54 -11.36
CA ASP A 185 18.41 -4.96 -11.19
C ASP A 185 17.18 -5.78 -10.76
N LEU A 186 16.36 -5.23 -9.85
CA LEU A 186 15.10 -5.85 -9.43
C LEU A 186 14.04 -5.95 -10.55
N SER A 187 14.17 -5.14 -11.62
CA SER A 187 13.30 -5.22 -12.79
C SER A 187 13.73 -6.31 -13.78
N GLN A 188 14.95 -6.88 -13.63
CA GLN A 188 15.49 -7.84 -14.57
C GLN A 188 14.96 -9.25 -14.29
N MET A 189 14.28 -9.82 -15.26
CA MET A 189 13.71 -11.16 -15.18
C MET A 189 14.12 -12.00 -16.38
N LYS A 190 13.85 -13.29 -16.32
CA LYS A 190 14.10 -14.21 -17.43
C LYS A 190 12.82 -14.38 -18.26
N ASP A 191 12.97 -14.32 -19.58
CA ASP A 191 11.91 -14.72 -20.52
C ASP A 191 11.82 -16.25 -20.67
N LYS A 192 10.89 -16.72 -21.50
CA LYS A 192 10.70 -18.16 -21.79
C LYS A 192 11.91 -18.85 -22.42
N ASP A 193 12.81 -18.08 -23.02
CA ASP A 193 14.04 -18.58 -23.68
C ASP A 193 15.27 -18.43 -22.77
N GLY A 194 15.09 -17.94 -21.54
CA GLY A 194 16.13 -17.73 -20.54
C GLY A 194 16.91 -16.43 -20.69
N ASN A 195 16.54 -15.54 -21.62
CA ASN A 195 17.18 -14.25 -21.80
C ASN A 195 16.73 -13.28 -20.70
N THR A 196 17.64 -12.41 -20.28
CA THR A 196 17.31 -11.35 -19.32
C THR A 196 16.69 -10.16 -20.04
N PHE A 197 15.58 -9.63 -19.51
CA PHE A 197 14.91 -8.45 -20.01
C PHE A 197 14.31 -7.62 -18.87
N THR A 198 13.93 -6.37 -19.12
CA THR A 198 13.26 -5.50 -18.14
C THR A 198 11.77 -5.82 -18.13
N ALA A 199 11.30 -6.56 -17.11
CA ALA A 199 9.91 -7.04 -17.06
C ALA A 199 8.88 -5.98 -16.68
N GLY A 200 9.30 -4.87 -16.08
CA GLY A 200 8.41 -3.79 -15.68
C GLY A 200 9.18 -2.57 -15.18
N ILE A 201 8.42 -1.57 -14.74
CA ILE A 201 8.97 -0.33 -14.15
C ILE A 201 8.49 -0.20 -12.71
N TRP A 202 9.33 0.28 -11.81
CA TRP A 202 8.97 0.54 -10.44
C TRP A 202 8.19 1.85 -10.34
N ALA A 203 6.96 1.77 -9.87
CA ALA A 203 6.08 2.92 -9.76
C ALA A 203 6.01 3.48 -8.34
N ARG A 204 6.03 2.62 -7.32
CA ARG A 204 5.98 3.01 -5.91
C ARG A 204 6.94 2.16 -5.09
N ALA A 205 7.58 2.77 -4.09
CA ALA A 205 8.35 2.07 -3.06
C ALA A 205 7.63 2.12 -1.71
N ASN A 206 7.90 1.13 -0.87
CA ASN A 206 7.40 1.03 0.49
C ASN A 206 8.55 0.71 1.46
N GLY A 207 8.55 1.37 2.63
CA GLY A 207 9.43 1.03 3.74
C GLY A 207 8.68 0.21 4.78
N LYS A 208 9.25 -0.92 5.23
CA LYS A 208 8.53 -1.89 6.07
C LYS A 208 9.02 -1.99 7.52
N ASP A 209 10.23 -1.59 7.83
CA ASP A 209 10.85 -1.75 9.16
C ASP A 209 10.47 -0.65 10.16
N ILE A 210 9.16 -0.37 10.26
CA ILE A 210 8.62 0.71 11.08
C ILE A 210 7.51 0.22 12.01
N VAL A 211 7.46 0.83 13.20
CA VAL A 211 6.41 0.61 14.20
C VAL A 211 5.70 1.92 14.46
N TYR A 212 4.38 1.92 14.29
CA TYR A 212 3.49 3.04 14.57
C TYR A 212 3.02 3.02 16.00
N TYR A 213 2.74 4.22 16.56
CA TYR A 213 2.19 4.39 17.90
C TYR A 213 1.31 5.65 17.99
N PRO A 214 0.31 5.70 18.90
CA PRO A 214 -0.58 6.84 19.09
C PRO A 214 0.13 7.91 19.93
N LYS A 215 0.83 8.85 19.27
CA LYS A 215 1.81 9.75 19.87
C LYS A 215 1.28 10.49 21.11
N LYS A 216 0.10 11.11 21.03
CA LYS A 216 -0.47 11.88 22.16
C LYS A 216 -0.68 11.02 23.40
N ALA A 217 -1.27 9.84 23.23
CA ALA A 217 -1.54 8.92 24.33
C ALA A 217 -0.23 8.33 24.87
N PHE A 218 0.71 7.99 23.97
CA PHE A 218 2.01 7.42 24.30
C PHE A 218 2.85 8.41 25.14
N ASP A 219 2.92 9.68 24.72
CA ASP A 219 3.60 10.74 25.45
C ASP A 219 2.92 10.99 26.80
N ALA A 220 1.59 10.99 26.86
CA ALA A 220 0.83 11.18 28.09
C ALA A 220 1.02 10.05 29.10
N ALA A 221 1.18 8.81 28.62
CA ALA A 221 1.50 7.64 29.45
C ALA A 221 2.97 7.64 29.93
N GLY A 222 3.82 8.49 29.36
CA GLY A 222 5.24 8.57 29.70
C GLY A 222 6.08 7.43 29.12
N TYR A 223 5.56 6.71 28.14
CA TYR A 223 6.27 5.63 27.46
C TYR A 223 7.47 6.17 26.67
N GLN A 224 8.51 5.35 26.56
CA GLN A 224 9.74 5.70 25.86
C GLN A 224 9.90 4.88 24.57
N ILE A 225 10.44 5.52 23.54
CA ILE A 225 10.70 4.84 22.24
C ILE A 225 11.83 3.83 22.43
N PRO A 226 11.61 2.53 22.19
CA PRO A 226 12.63 1.51 22.31
C PRO A 226 13.61 1.56 21.15
N THR A 227 14.90 1.34 21.45
CA THR A 227 16.00 1.27 20.46
C THR A 227 16.53 -0.16 20.28
N THR A 228 16.31 -1.00 21.28
CA THR A 228 16.67 -2.41 21.29
C THR A 228 15.44 -3.30 21.42
N TRP A 229 15.55 -4.55 20.99
CA TRP A 229 14.45 -5.51 21.14
C TRP A 229 14.11 -5.79 22.60
N ALA A 230 15.11 -5.78 23.49
CA ALA A 230 14.89 -5.92 24.92
C ALA A 230 14.00 -4.77 25.46
N GLU A 231 14.34 -3.53 25.11
CA GLU A 231 13.52 -2.36 25.48
C GLU A 231 12.10 -2.41 24.90
N LEU A 232 11.93 -2.98 23.68
CA LEU A 232 10.59 -3.19 23.08
C LEU A 232 9.75 -4.17 23.88
N MET A 233 10.38 -5.26 24.36
CA MET A 233 9.71 -6.24 25.20
C MET A 233 9.40 -5.67 26.59
N ASP A 234 10.31 -4.86 27.16
CA ASP A 234 10.08 -4.16 28.44
C ASP A 234 8.93 -3.17 28.31
N LEU A 235 8.86 -2.37 27.25
CA LEU A 235 7.73 -1.49 26.94
C LEU A 235 6.42 -2.27 26.81
N SER A 236 6.43 -3.38 26.08
CA SER A 236 5.24 -4.21 25.90
C SER A 236 4.75 -4.78 27.24
N ASN A 237 5.67 -5.23 28.12
CA ASN A 237 5.34 -5.72 29.45
C ASN A 237 4.86 -4.59 30.38
N GLN A 238 5.39 -3.37 30.25
CA GLN A 238 4.93 -2.20 30.97
C GLN A 238 3.47 -1.89 30.61
N ILE A 239 3.14 -1.84 29.30
CA ILE A 239 1.77 -1.61 28.81
C ILE A 239 0.80 -2.64 29.40
N ILE A 240 1.19 -3.93 29.45
CA ILE A 240 0.38 -4.98 30.09
C ILE A 240 0.20 -4.68 31.59
N SER A 241 1.26 -4.28 32.28
CA SER A 241 1.21 -3.96 33.72
C SER A 241 0.31 -2.78 34.02
N ASP A 242 0.19 -1.84 33.08
CA ASP A 242 -0.69 -0.68 33.17
C ASP A 242 -2.16 -1.03 32.86
N GLY A 243 -2.44 -2.29 32.47
CA GLY A 243 -3.78 -2.82 32.22
C GLY A 243 -4.23 -2.76 30.75
N ASP A 244 -3.32 -2.43 29.83
CA ASP A 244 -3.57 -2.25 28.41
C ASP A 244 -2.98 -3.36 27.57
N THR A 245 -3.27 -3.36 26.25
CA THR A 245 -2.75 -4.34 25.29
C THR A 245 -1.71 -3.70 24.39
N PRO A 246 -0.46 -4.23 24.30
CA PRO A 246 0.60 -3.60 23.54
C PRO A 246 0.34 -3.56 22.03
N TRP A 247 -0.05 -4.68 21.41
CA TRP A 247 0.03 -4.83 19.96
C TRP A 247 -1.33 -4.92 19.27
N CYS A 248 -1.45 -4.16 18.19
CA CYS A 248 -2.52 -4.24 17.20
C CYS A 248 -2.02 -5.10 16.05
N ILE A 249 -2.49 -6.34 15.90
CA ILE A 249 -2.02 -7.27 14.86
C ILE A 249 -3.20 -7.86 14.10
N GLY A 250 -3.09 -7.91 12.75
CA GLY A 250 -4.04 -8.57 11.87
C GLY A 250 -3.38 -8.88 10.53
N ILE A 251 -3.70 -10.05 9.96
CA ILE A 251 -3.05 -10.55 8.74
C ILE A 251 -4.02 -10.91 7.62
N GLU A 252 -5.35 -10.77 7.85
CA GLU A 252 -6.32 -11.07 6.81
C GLU A 252 -6.17 -10.07 5.66
N SER A 253 -6.10 -10.56 4.42
CA SER A 253 -5.92 -9.80 3.18
C SER A 253 -6.46 -10.57 1.96
N GLY A 254 -7.62 -11.24 2.08
CA GLY A 254 -8.16 -12.06 0.99
C GLY A 254 -7.16 -13.15 0.56
N ALA A 255 -6.88 -13.23 -0.74
CA ALA A 255 -5.93 -14.20 -1.29
C ALA A 255 -4.50 -14.03 -0.78
N ALA A 256 -4.13 -12.82 -0.37
CA ALA A 256 -2.80 -12.50 0.16
C ALA A 256 -2.71 -12.67 1.69
N THR A 257 -3.73 -13.22 2.35
CA THR A 257 -3.71 -13.45 3.81
C THR A 257 -2.42 -14.16 4.22
N GLY A 258 -1.70 -13.55 5.18
CA GLY A 258 -0.42 -14.07 5.69
C GLY A 258 0.79 -13.16 5.44
N TRP A 259 0.77 -12.29 4.42
CA TRP A 259 1.89 -11.39 4.12
C TRP A 259 2.33 -10.51 5.32
N PRO A 260 1.46 -10.01 6.22
CA PRO A 260 1.97 -9.27 7.37
C PRO A 260 2.73 -10.14 8.38
N ALA A 261 2.49 -11.45 8.40
CA ALA A 261 3.27 -12.36 9.24
C ALA A 261 4.65 -12.63 8.64
N THR A 262 4.76 -12.75 7.31
CA THR A 262 6.05 -12.90 6.64
C THR A 262 6.92 -11.66 6.78
N ASP A 263 6.34 -10.45 6.66
CA ASP A 263 7.01 -9.17 6.94
C ASP A 263 7.67 -9.10 8.33
N TRP A 264 7.05 -9.71 9.32
CA TRP A 264 7.65 -9.78 10.65
C TRP A 264 8.87 -10.69 10.67
N ILE A 265 8.78 -11.85 10.02
CA ILE A 265 9.89 -12.81 9.95
C ILE A 265 11.05 -12.21 9.14
N GLU A 266 10.75 -11.53 8.06
CA GLU A 266 11.71 -10.85 7.17
C GLU A 266 12.48 -9.75 7.90
N MET A 267 11.76 -8.87 8.60
CA MET A 267 12.34 -7.87 9.48
C MET A 267 13.26 -8.51 10.54
N LEU A 268 12.84 -9.62 11.15
CA LEU A 268 13.60 -10.33 12.18
C LEU A 268 14.82 -11.06 11.59
N MET A 269 14.70 -11.62 10.40
CA MET A 269 15.84 -12.23 9.66
C MET A 269 16.93 -11.19 9.44
N LEU A 270 16.60 -9.99 8.96
CA LEU A 270 17.58 -8.92 8.76
C LEU A 270 18.27 -8.44 10.06
N ARG A 271 17.67 -8.71 11.23
CA ARG A 271 18.19 -8.31 12.56
C ARG A 271 18.86 -9.42 13.34
N THR A 272 18.80 -10.66 12.84
CA THR A 272 19.32 -11.84 13.54
C THR A 272 20.29 -12.66 12.72
N THR A 273 20.41 -12.39 11.42
CA THR A 273 21.40 -13.06 10.55
C THR A 273 21.94 -12.11 9.47
N THR A 274 22.97 -12.54 8.74
CA THR A 274 23.63 -11.67 7.75
C THR A 274 22.78 -11.47 6.50
N PRO A 275 22.97 -10.35 5.76
CA PRO A 275 22.28 -10.11 4.49
C PRO A 275 22.50 -11.25 3.46
N GLU A 276 23.67 -11.90 3.45
CA GLU A 276 23.95 -13.03 2.57
C GLU A 276 23.09 -14.26 2.91
N ASN A 277 22.78 -14.46 4.19
CA ASN A 277 21.85 -15.52 4.60
C ASN A 277 20.41 -15.19 4.21
N TYR A 278 20.02 -13.92 4.30
CA TYR A 278 18.73 -13.45 3.78
C TYR A 278 18.60 -13.73 2.28
N ASP A 279 19.64 -13.39 1.48
CA ASP A 279 19.67 -13.65 0.05
C ASP A 279 19.62 -15.16 -0.28
N LYS A 280 20.32 -15.99 0.50
CA LYS A 280 20.27 -17.46 0.38
C LYS A 280 18.91 -18.05 0.73
N TRP A 281 18.22 -17.43 1.69
CA TRP A 281 16.87 -17.82 2.08
C TRP A 281 15.88 -17.57 0.95
N ILE A 282 15.91 -16.37 0.33
CA ILE A 282 15.13 -16.05 -0.86
C ILE A 282 15.39 -17.08 -1.98
N ALA A 283 16.64 -17.44 -2.20
CA ALA A 283 17.04 -18.39 -3.24
C ALA A 283 16.75 -19.87 -2.89
N GLY A 284 16.23 -20.19 -1.70
CA GLY A 284 15.95 -21.55 -1.21
C GLY A 284 17.18 -22.38 -0.89
N THR A 285 18.39 -21.78 -0.86
CA THR A 285 19.63 -22.44 -0.49
C THR A 285 19.88 -22.44 1.02
N LEU A 286 19.39 -21.44 1.75
CA LEU A 286 19.14 -21.51 3.19
C LEU A 286 17.69 -21.97 3.40
N LYS A 287 17.49 -23.04 4.15
CA LYS A 287 16.19 -23.64 4.34
C LYS A 287 15.35 -22.88 5.36
N PHE A 288 14.01 -22.95 5.20
CA PHE A 288 13.07 -22.43 6.21
C PHE A 288 13.25 -23.15 7.56
N ASP A 289 13.52 -24.47 7.53
CA ASP A 289 13.83 -25.26 8.73
C ASP A 289 15.31 -25.15 9.15
N SER A 290 15.95 -23.99 8.94
CA SER A 290 17.32 -23.71 9.39
C SER A 290 17.35 -23.06 10.78
N PRO A 291 18.49 -23.15 11.50
CA PRO A 291 18.67 -22.45 12.77
C PRO A 291 18.47 -20.94 12.66
N GLU A 292 18.87 -20.31 11.56
CA GLU A 292 18.78 -18.87 11.33
C GLU A 292 17.32 -18.42 11.26
N VAL A 293 16.49 -19.09 10.45
CA VAL A 293 15.05 -18.77 10.31
C VAL A 293 14.31 -19.05 11.62
N ARG A 294 14.59 -20.19 12.26
CA ARG A 294 14.02 -20.51 13.57
C ARG A 294 14.40 -19.50 14.65
N ASN A 295 15.64 -19.01 14.63
CA ASN A 295 16.07 -17.95 15.52
C ASN A 295 15.27 -16.66 15.31
N ALA A 296 15.09 -16.21 14.07
CA ALA A 296 14.27 -15.06 13.74
C ALA A 296 12.82 -15.22 14.27
N ILE A 297 12.17 -16.35 13.98
CA ILE A 297 10.82 -16.65 14.42
C ILE A 297 10.70 -16.68 15.95
N SER A 298 11.77 -17.06 16.66
CA SER A 298 11.77 -17.12 18.13
C SER A 298 11.55 -15.73 18.79
N TYR A 299 11.91 -14.65 18.12
CA TYR A 299 11.62 -13.27 18.58
C TYR A 299 10.18 -12.85 18.34
N MET A 300 9.52 -13.37 17.32
CA MET A 300 8.11 -13.10 17.01
C MET A 300 7.18 -13.82 18.02
N THR A 301 7.51 -15.05 18.35
CA THR A 301 6.65 -15.97 19.13
C THR A 301 6.16 -15.39 20.47
N PRO A 302 6.98 -14.73 21.32
CA PRO A 302 6.52 -14.18 22.60
C PRO A 302 5.46 -13.09 22.48
N ILE A 303 5.38 -12.42 21.33
CA ILE A 303 4.37 -11.40 21.04
C ILE A 303 3.12 -12.08 20.46
N TRP A 304 3.28 -12.82 19.37
CA TRP A 304 2.17 -13.32 18.56
C TRP A 304 1.37 -14.47 19.18
N PHE A 305 1.95 -15.19 20.15
CA PHE A 305 1.31 -16.33 20.82
C PHE A 305 1.03 -16.07 22.32
N ASN A 306 0.91 -14.80 22.69
CA ASN A 306 0.52 -14.38 24.03
C ASN A 306 -0.74 -13.49 23.96
N ASP A 307 -1.85 -13.99 24.48
CA ASP A 307 -3.15 -13.30 24.48
C ASP A 307 -3.11 -11.92 25.17
N GLN A 308 -2.19 -11.67 26.09
CA GLN A 308 -2.02 -10.37 26.74
C GLN A 308 -1.28 -9.36 25.85
N MET A 309 -0.52 -9.85 24.88
CA MET A 309 0.26 -8.99 23.95
C MET A 309 -0.59 -8.45 22.80
N VAL A 310 -1.66 -9.17 22.40
CA VAL A 310 -2.39 -8.88 21.16
C VAL A 310 -3.82 -8.47 21.43
N TYR A 311 -4.24 -7.34 20.87
CA TYR A 311 -5.63 -6.89 20.97
C TYR A 311 -6.59 -7.88 20.30
N GLY A 312 -7.61 -8.31 21.06
CA GLY A 312 -8.50 -9.38 20.64
C GLY A 312 -7.98 -10.79 20.90
N GLY A 313 -6.74 -10.91 21.41
CA GLY A 313 -6.05 -12.17 21.65
C GLY A 313 -5.48 -12.81 20.39
N THR A 314 -4.65 -13.82 20.56
CA THR A 314 -3.89 -14.49 19.46
C THR A 314 -4.81 -15.08 18.38
N LYS A 315 -6.00 -15.53 18.74
CA LYS A 315 -6.99 -16.11 17.81
C LYS A 315 -7.58 -15.08 16.83
N SER A 316 -7.52 -13.79 17.14
CA SER A 316 -8.03 -12.74 16.29
C SER A 316 -7.10 -12.42 15.11
N ILE A 317 -5.80 -12.71 15.23
CA ILE A 317 -4.75 -12.29 14.28
C ILE A 317 -5.10 -12.72 12.85
N ALA A 318 -5.43 -14.00 12.65
CA ALA A 318 -5.67 -14.53 11.31
C ALA A 318 -6.97 -14.04 10.65
N SER A 319 -7.91 -13.49 11.41
CA SER A 319 -9.20 -13.01 10.93
C SER A 319 -9.35 -11.49 10.93
N THR A 320 -8.43 -10.77 11.58
CA THR A 320 -8.43 -9.31 11.57
C THR A 320 -7.79 -8.81 10.28
N ALA A 321 -8.52 -8.00 9.51
CA ALA A 321 -7.98 -7.41 8.29
C ALA A 321 -6.78 -6.51 8.59
N PHE A 322 -5.72 -6.59 7.78
CA PHE A 322 -4.49 -5.83 7.99
C PHE A 322 -4.75 -4.32 8.09
N GLY A 323 -5.67 -3.79 7.27
CA GLY A 323 -6.04 -2.37 7.25
C GLY A 323 -6.95 -1.95 8.42
N ASP A 324 -7.58 -2.91 9.12
CA ASP A 324 -8.39 -2.64 10.31
C ASP A 324 -7.60 -2.80 11.61
N ALA A 325 -6.55 -3.61 11.59
CA ALA A 325 -5.73 -3.92 12.76
C ALA A 325 -5.24 -2.67 13.53
N PRO A 326 -4.75 -1.57 12.89
CA PRO A 326 -4.26 -0.39 13.61
C PRO A 326 -5.37 0.54 14.14
N LYS A 327 -6.63 0.39 13.67
CA LYS A 327 -7.70 1.37 14.00
C LYS A 327 -7.95 1.50 15.51
N PRO A 328 -7.98 0.43 16.31
CA PRO A 328 -8.17 0.52 17.76
C PRO A 328 -7.06 1.28 18.51
N MET A 329 -5.91 1.47 17.89
CA MET A 329 -4.82 2.30 18.41
C MET A 329 -5.23 3.78 18.55
N PHE A 330 -6.22 4.22 17.76
CA PHE A 330 -6.71 5.60 17.70
C PHE A 330 -8.02 5.82 18.45
N ASP A 331 -8.49 4.84 19.21
CA ASP A 331 -9.58 5.01 20.17
C ASP A 331 -9.11 5.88 21.35
N ASP A 332 -10.05 6.47 22.08
CA ASP A 332 -9.78 7.25 23.30
C ASP A 332 -10.49 6.61 24.49
N PRO A 333 -9.78 5.91 25.40
CA PRO A 333 -8.33 5.57 25.37
C PRO A 333 -7.99 4.53 24.28
N PRO A 334 -6.73 4.46 23.84
CA PRO A 334 -6.25 3.43 22.92
C PRO A 334 -6.56 2.02 23.43
N LYS A 335 -6.92 1.11 22.50
CA LYS A 335 -7.15 -0.31 22.83
C LYS A 335 -5.92 -1.18 22.60
N CYS A 336 -4.99 -0.68 21.81
CA CYS A 336 -3.66 -1.22 21.60
C CYS A 336 -2.71 -0.07 21.24
N TRP A 337 -1.41 -0.26 21.41
CA TRP A 337 -0.44 0.85 21.43
C TRP A 337 0.60 0.82 20.31
N LEU A 338 0.88 -0.35 19.74
CA LEU A 338 1.94 -0.57 18.78
C LEU A 338 1.41 -1.33 17.55
N HIS A 339 1.84 -0.91 16.36
CA HIS A 339 1.50 -1.58 15.10
C HIS A 339 2.70 -1.59 14.14
N LYS A 340 3.25 -2.78 13.81
CA LYS A 340 4.32 -2.91 12.79
C LYS A 340 3.72 -3.12 11.42
N GLN A 341 4.02 -2.22 10.47
CA GLN A 341 3.53 -2.33 9.10
C GLN A 341 4.31 -1.38 8.18
N GLY A 342 4.19 -1.60 6.85
CA GLY A 342 4.72 -0.70 5.83
C GLY A 342 4.08 0.70 5.84
N ASN A 343 4.74 1.68 5.21
CA ASN A 343 4.28 3.08 5.22
C ASN A 343 2.88 3.28 4.62
N PHE A 344 2.43 2.41 3.71
CA PHE A 344 1.10 2.47 3.10
C PHE A 344 -0.04 2.32 4.11
N ILE A 345 0.21 1.72 5.30
CA ILE A 345 -0.85 1.50 6.29
C ILE A 345 -1.48 2.82 6.78
N SER A 346 -0.77 3.92 6.70
CA SER A 346 -1.32 5.25 7.02
C SER A 346 -2.52 5.64 6.15
N SER A 347 -2.68 5.03 4.97
CA SER A 347 -3.86 5.19 4.11
C SER A 347 -5.14 4.63 4.72
N PHE A 348 -5.02 3.70 5.66
CA PHE A 348 -6.14 3.03 6.35
C PHE A 348 -6.47 3.67 7.71
N PHE A 349 -5.68 4.65 8.14
CA PHE A 349 -5.94 5.35 9.39
C PHE A 349 -7.17 6.27 9.28
N PRO A 350 -7.83 6.64 10.39
CA PRO A 350 -8.85 7.66 10.39
C PRO A 350 -8.35 8.96 9.73
N ALA A 351 -9.14 9.50 8.78
CA ALA A 351 -8.72 10.60 7.90
C ALA A 351 -8.45 11.93 8.63
N ASN A 352 -8.90 12.08 9.87
CA ASN A 352 -8.70 13.28 10.68
C ASN A 352 -7.38 13.29 11.47
N LEU A 353 -6.58 12.23 11.41
CA LEU A 353 -5.32 12.13 12.15
C LEU A 353 -4.20 12.92 11.47
N VAL A 354 -3.40 13.57 12.27
CA VAL A 354 -2.27 14.38 11.83
C VAL A 354 -0.96 13.67 12.18
N ALA A 355 -0.20 13.32 11.17
CA ALA A 355 1.13 12.70 11.31
C ALA A 355 2.09 13.57 12.12
N GLY A 356 2.87 12.96 12.99
CA GLY A 356 3.77 13.64 13.93
C GLY A 356 3.08 14.32 15.12
N VAL A 357 1.73 14.33 15.14
CA VAL A 357 0.91 14.90 16.23
C VAL A 357 0.05 13.82 16.89
N ASP A 358 -0.82 13.15 16.11
CA ASP A 358 -1.73 12.12 16.63
C ASP A 358 -1.06 10.75 16.64
N TYR A 359 -0.23 10.49 15.63
CA TYR A 359 0.60 9.28 15.55
C TYR A 359 2.01 9.62 15.09
N ASP A 360 2.93 8.73 15.37
CA ASP A 360 4.30 8.80 14.90
C ASP A 360 4.86 7.39 14.75
N ILE A 361 6.11 7.27 14.34
CA ILE A 361 6.80 6.01 14.10
C ILE A 361 8.15 5.96 14.82
N PHE A 362 8.62 4.73 15.00
CA PHE A 362 10.03 4.47 15.29
C PHE A 362 10.55 3.32 14.42
N TYR A 363 11.86 3.32 14.21
CA TYR A 363 12.57 2.24 13.51
C TYR A 363 12.45 0.95 14.32
N ALA A 364 12.16 -0.18 13.66
CA ALA A 364 12.07 -1.47 14.33
C ALA A 364 13.38 -1.77 15.09
N PRO A 365 13.31 -2.05 16.40
CA PRO A 365 14.48 -2.07 17.27
C PRO A 365 15.54 -3.09 16.89
N THR A 366 16.79 -2.78 17.22
CA THR A 366 17.96 -3.64 16.95
C THR A 366 17.96 -4.87 17.86
N ILE A 367 18.28 -6.05 17.28
CA ILE A 367 18.52 -7.30 18.02
C ILE A 367 20.02 -7.53 18.14
N ASP A 368 20.72 -7.69 17.03
CA ASP A 368 22.18 -7.81 16.99
C ASP A 368 22.80 -6.51 16.46
N PRO A 369 23.47 -5.71 17.30
CA PRO A 369 24.08 -4.45 16.87
C PRO A 369 25.20 -4.64 15.81
N SER A 370 25.79 -5.82 15.70
CA SER A 370 26.83 -6.09 14.71
C SER A 370 26.31 -6.11 13.27
N LEU A 371 24.99 -6.28 13.08
CA LEU A 371 24.31 -6.24 11.78
C LEU A 371 23.97 -4.78 11.35
N GLY A 372 24.26 -3.79 12.18
CA GLY A 372 24.03 -2.37 11.88
C GLY A 372 22.55 -2.00 11.91
N LYS A 373 22.11 -1.24 10.88
CA LYS A 373 20.73 -0.77 10.72
C LYS A 373 20.16 -1.26 9.38
N PRO A 374 19.78 -2.53 9.26
CA PRO A 374 19.15 -3.02 8.04
C PRO A 374 17.75 -2.42 7.85
N PHE A 375 17.32 -2.26 6.59
CA PHE A 375 15.99 -1.78 6.29
C PHE A 375 15.35 -2.62 5.18
N GLU A 376 14.15 -3.12 5.47
CA GLU A 376 13.32 -3.85 4.52
C GLU A 376 12.50 -2.86 3.68
N VAL A 377 12.51 -3.04 2.37
CA VAL A 377 11.71 -2.29 1.41
C VAL A 377 10.85 -3.24 0.59
N ALA A 378 9.73 -2.72 0.09
CA ALA A 378 8.92 -3.34 -0.94
C ALA A 378 8.57 -2.29 -1.98
N GLY A 379 7.72 -2.63 -2.94
CA GLY A 379 7.28 -1.69 -3.96
C GLY A 379 6.35 -2.33 -4.96
N ASP A 380 5.84 -1.51 -5.85
CA ASP A 380 4.90 -1.90 -6.88
C ASP A 380 5.57 -1.76 -8.25
N ILE A 381 5.71 -2.89 -8.97
CA ILE A 381 6.26 -2.95 -10.32
C ILE A 381 5.12 -3.08 -11.32
N TYR A 382 5.04 -2.12 -12.26
CA TYR A 382 4.02 -2.12 -13.31
C TYR A 382 4.57 -2.79 -14.55
N ALA A 383 3.88 -3.83 -15.01
CA ALA A 383 4.24 -4.61 -16.20
C ALA A 383 3.15 -4.53 -17.27
N ALA A 384 3.55 -4.42 -18.52
CA ALA A 384 2.65 -4.37 -19.66
C ALA A 384 2.45 -5.75 -20.27
N PHE A 385 1.21 -6.05 -20.70
CA PHE A 385 0.80 -7.32 -21.32
C PHE A 385 0.25 -7.14 -22.73
N ASN A 386 -0.22 -5.95 -23.08
CA ASN A 386 -0.75 -5.63 -24.40
C ASN A 386 0.04 -4.49 -25.04
N ASP A 387 0.54 -4.74 -26.28
CA ASP A 387 1.37 -3.78 -26.99
C ASP A 387 0.52 -2.84 -27.87
N ARG A 388 0.04 -1.74 -27.25
CA ARG A 388 -0.71 -0.67 -27.91
C ARG A 388 -0.10 0.69 -27.59
N PRO A 389 -0.17 1.70 -28.48
CA PRO A 389 0.50 2.98 -28.27
C PRO A 389 0.08 3.69 -26.96
N GLU A 390 -1.21 3.68 -26.63
CA GLU A 390 -1.72 4.27 -25.37
C GLU A 390 -1.27 3.51 -24.13
N VAL A 391 -1.05 2.19 -24.22
CA VAL A 391 -0.49 1.38 -23.12
C VAL A 391 0.97 1.71 -22.92
N ARG A 392 1.75 1.85 -24.03
CA ARG A 392 3.14 2.30 -23.97
C ARG A 392 3.25 3.69 -23.36
N ALA A 393 2.42 4.66 -23.81
CA ALA A 393 2.38 6.00 -23.25
C ALA A 393 2.08 6.00 -21.74
N THR A 394 1.13 5.17 -21.32
CA THR A 394 0.75 5.05 -19.89
C THR A 394 1.90 4.46 -19.06
N LEU A 395 2.58 3.41 -19.54
CA LEU A 395 3.73 2.84 -18.86
C LEU A 395 4.90 3.85 -18.79
N GLN A 396 5.16 4.60 -19.88
CA GLN A 396 6.13 5.68 -19.93
C GLN A 396 5.82 6.77 -18.88
N TYR A 397 4.56 7.18 -18.76
CA TYR A 397 4.11 8.15 -17.75
C TYR A 397 4.42 7.70 -16.32
N PHE A 398 4.21 6.42 -16.00
CA PHE A 398 4.49 5.90 -14.67
C PHE A 398 5.97 5.84 -14.29
N THR A 399 6.89 6.13 -15.21
CA THR A 399 8.31 6.29 -14.88
C THR A 399 8.68 7.69 -14.40
N LEU A 400 7.74 8.62 -14.44
CA LEU A 400 7.94 10.01 -14.00
C LEU A 400 7.51 10.17 -12.54
N GLY A 401 8.29 10.89 -11.75
CA GLY A 401 7.92 11.23 -10.37
C GLY A 401 6.58 11.95 -10.28
N GLU A 402 6.22 12.78 -11.29
CA GLU A 402 4.93 13.47 -11.32
C GLU A 402 3.73 12.54 -11.29
N SER A 403 3.85 11.31 -11.79
CA SER A 403 2.78 10.30 -11.73
C SER A 403 2.40 9.91 -10.31
N LEU A 404 3.34 10.09 -9.38
CA LEU A 404 3.20 9.72 -7.98
C LEU A 404 3.01 10.92 -7.04
N LYS A 405 3.21 12.15 -7.56
CA LYS A 405 3.23 13.40 -6.76
C LYS A 405 2.02 13.52 -5.83
N THR A 406 0.82 13.43 -6.37
CA THR A 406 -0.42 13.56 -5.60
C THR A 406 -0.53 12.51 -4.49
N TRP A 407 -0.05 11.30 -4.75
CA TRP A 407 -0.05 10.22 -3.76
C TRP A 407 1.00 10.45 -2.67
N ILE A 408 2.19 10.94 -3.04
CA ILE A 408 3.24 11.34 -2.07
C ILE A 408 2.69 12.46 -1.16
N GLU A 409 2.10 13.50 -1.73
CA GLU A 409 1.51 14.62 -0.99
C GLU A 409 0.34 14.19 -0.08
N ALA A 410 -0.35 13.09 -0.44
CA ALA A 410 -1.42 12.47 0.35
C ALA A 410 -0.93 11.41 1.34
N ASN A 411 0.38 11.31 1.59
CA ASN A 411 0.99 10.43 2.59
C ASN A 411 0.74 8.92 2.35
N GLY A 412 0.94 8.43 1.13
CA GLY A 412 0.68 7.02 0.82
C GLY A 412 1.76 6.33 0.00
N ALA A 413 2.77 7.07 -0.46
CA ALA A 413 3.76 6.54 -1.39
C ALA A 413 5.15 7.12 -1.18
N ILE A 414 6.17 6.35 -1.55
CA ILE A 414 7.56 6.80 -1.72
C ILE A 414 7.92 6.58 -3.17
N GLY A 415 8.50 7.61 -3.83
CA GLY A 415 8.95 7.50 -5.21
C GLY A 415 10.29 6.76 -5.31
N PRO A 416 10.39 5.67 -6.08
CA PRO A 416 11.66 5.03 -6.40
C PRO A 416 12.45 5.82 -7.47
N MET A 417 11.81 6.78 -8.14
CA MET A 417 12.38 7.62 -9.19
C MET A 417 13.14 8.79 -8.57
N LYS A 418 14.29 9.16 -9.17
CA LYS A 418 15.14 10.28 -8.72
C LYS A 418 14.51 11.66 -8.96
N ASP A 419 13.60 11.77 -9.93
CA ASP A 419 12.85 13.00 -10.22
C ASP A 419 11.63 13.21 -9.30
N ALA A 420 11.31 12.25 -8.42
CA ALA A 420 10.34 12.45 -7.35
C ALA A 420 10.92 13.40 -6.29
N SER A 421 10.46 14.66 -6.29
CA SER A 421 11.00 15.70 -5.42
C SER A 421 10.77 15.44 -3.95
N LEU A 422 11.83 15.63 -3.13
CA LEU A 422 11.74 15.55 -1.67
C LEU A 422 10.83 16.64 -1.06
N ASP A 423 10.55 17.72 -1.78
CA ASP A 423 9.66 18.80 -1.35
C ASP A 423 8.18 18.39 -1.34
N TRP A 424 7.84 17.29 -2.01
CA TRP A 424 6.48 16.74 -2.00
C TRP A 424 6.13 16.04 -0.69
N TYR A 425 7.12 15.58 0.07
CA TYR A 425 6.93 14.94 1.37
C TYR A 425 6.65 15.99 2.45
N LYS A 426 5.38 16.35 2.62
CA LYS A 426 4.94 17.31 3.66
C LYS A 426 4.82 16.67 5.05
N ASP A 427 4.62 15.38 5.07
CA ASP A 427 4.41 14.58 6.26
C ASP A 427 5.72 14.31 7.00
N PRO A 428 5.83 14.64 8.30
CA PRO A 428 7.04 14.37 9.08
C PRO A 428 7.32 12.87 9.27
N VAL A 429 6.30 12.02 9.26
CA VAL A 429 6.45 10.56 9.37
C VAL A 429 7.07 10.02 8.07
N MET A 430 6.58 10.44 6.92
CA MET A 430 7.18 10.05 5.63
C MET A 430 8.63 10.51 5.50
N LYS A 431 8.97 11.72 6.00
CA LYS A 431 10.36 12.19 6.06
C LYS A 431 11.23 11.31 6.95
N LYS A 432 10.72 10.85 8.10
CA LYS A 432 11.44 9.90 8.96
C LYS A 432 11.71 8.58 8.26
N ILE A 433 10.72 8.05 7.51
CA ILE A 433 10.90 6.81 6.76
C ILE A 433 12.00 6.97 5.71
N ALA A 434 11.97 8.06 4.95
CA ALA A 434 13.01 8.37 3.98
C ALA A 434 14.40 8.46 4.66
N GLN A 435 14.48 9.08 5.85
CA GLN A 435 15.72 9.14 6.64
C GLN A 435 16.18 7.75 7.09
N TYR A 436 15.26 6.88 7.55
CA TYR A 436 15.62 5.52 7.94
C TYR A 436 16.20 4.72 6.77
N ILE A 437 15.64 4.89 5.56
CA ILE A 437 16.18 4.24 4.35
C ILE A 437 17.57 4.78 4.01
N GLN A 438 17.79 6.11 4.15
CA GLN A 438 19.10 6.72 3.89
C GLN A 438 20.16 6.30 4.91
N ASP A 439 19.78 6.17 6.18
CA ASP A 439 20.67 5.77 7.28
C ASP A 439 20.90 4.26 7.35
N ALA A 440 20.17 3.48 6.54
CA ALA A 440 20.28 2.03 6.53
C ALA A 440 21.67 1.59 6.08
N THR A 441 22.27 0.70 6.85
CA THR A 441 23.57 0.09 6.48
C THR A 441 23.42 -0.98 5.39
N VAL A 442 22.23 -1.57 5.31
CA VAL A 442 21.84 -2.58 4.33
C VAL A 442 20.36 -2.39 4.00
N VAL A 443 20.03 -2.43 2.73
CA VAL A 443 18.64 -2.46 2.25
C VAL A 443 18.41 -3.81 1.58
N ARG A 444 17.29 -4.47 1.90
CA ARG A 444 16.81 -5.67 1.22
C ARG A 444 15.35 -5.51 0.86
N PHE A 445 14.99 -6.09 -0.28
CA PHE A 445 13.59 -6.19 -0.67
C PHE A 445 12.92 -7.31 0.12
N ASP A 446 11.62 -7.20 0.34
CA ASP A 446 10.73 -8.20 0.91
C ASP A 446 11.01 -9.59 0.34
N ALA A 447 11.32 -10.55 1.20
CA ALA A 447 11.77 -11.86 0.75
C ALA A 447 10.62 -12.66 0.13
N SER A 448 9.42 -12.61 0.72
CA SER A 448 8.27 -13.36 0.21
C SER A 448 7.87 -12.87 -1.17
N ASP A 449 7.97 -11.57 -1.43
CA ASP A 449 7.67 -10.96 -2.71
C ASP A 449 8.70 -11.30 -3.80
N LEU A 450 9.97 -11.56 -3.42
CA LEU A 450 11.04 -11.99 -4.33
C LEU A 450 11.11 -13.50 -4.56
N MET A 451 10.63 -14.30 -3.61
CA MET A 451 10.64 -15.76 -3.73
C MET A 451 9.84 -16.24 -4.95
N PRO A 452 10.13 -17.43 -5.49
CA PRO A 452 9.24 -18.05 -6.49
C PRO A 452 7.79 -18.02 -6.01
N ALA A 453 6.85 -17.69 -6.88
CA ALA A 453 5.43 -17.52 -6.51
C ALA A 453 4.82 -18.70 -5.74
N ALA A 454 5.24 -19.94 -6.08
CA ALA A 454 4.79 -21.15 -5.36
C ALA A 454 5.23 -21.13 -3.88
N VAL A 455 6.31 -20.42 -3.55
CA VAL A 455 6.84 -20.28 -2.19
C VAL A 455 6.29 -19.01 -1.56
N GLY A 456 6.67 -17.83 -2.05
CA GLY A 456 6.37 -16.55 -1.42
C GLY A 456 4.87 -16.30 -1.26
N THR A 457 4.19 -16.05 -2.39
CA THR A 457 2.73 -15.84 -2.41
C THR A 457 1.92 -17.14 -2.23
N GLY A 458 2.58 -18.28 -2.28
CA GLY A 458 1.99 -19.60 -2.12
C GLY A 458 2.09 -20.12 -0.69
N SER A 459 3.04 -21.03 -0.48
CA SER A 459 3.15 -21.77 0.78
C SER A 459 3.55 -20.89 1.97
N PHE A 460 4.41 -19.89 1.80
CA PHE A 460 4.90 -19.08 2.92
C PHE A 460 3.74 -18.29 3.56
N TRP A 461 2.93 -17.55 2.78
CA TRP A 461 1.78 -16.86 3.33
C TRP A 461 0.74 -17.82 3.92
N LYS A 462 0.41 -18.88 3.19
CA LYS A 462 -0.59 -19.89 3.60
C LYS A 462 -0.19 -20.60 4.89
N ASP A 463 1.05 -21.07 4.97
CA ASP A 463 1.46 -21.92 6.07
C ASP A 463 1.79 -21.11 7.33
N MET A 464 2.24 -19.84 7.18
CA MET A 464 2.31 -18.91 8.31
C MET A 464 0.92 -18.55 8.84
N THR A 465 -0.06 -18.36 7.96
CA THR A 465 -1.47 -18.20 8.39
C THR A 465 -1.99 -19.42 9.15
N ALA A 466 -1.69 -20.61 8.65
CA ALA A 466 -2.07 -21.86 9.29
C ALA A 466 -1.39 -22.05 10.65
N TRP A 467 -0.12 -21.68 10.76
CA TRP A 467 0.62 -21.70 12.03
C TRP A 467 0.04 -20.69 13.04
N VAL A 468 -0.16 -19.45 12.63
CA VAL A 468 -0.70 -18.38 13.49
C VAL A 468 -2.12 -18.71 13.96
N SER A 469 -2.95 -19.29 13.10
CA SER A 469 -4.30 -19.74 13.48
C SER A 469 -4.34 -21.01 14.36
N GLY A 470 -3.18 -21.68 14.55
CA GLY A 470 -3.06 -22.91 15.32
C GLY A 470 -3.53 -24.17 14.59
N SER A 471 -3.79 -24.08 13.27
CA SER A 471 -4.18 -25.24 12.45
C SER A 471 -2.99 -26.06 11.96
N MET A 472 -1.77 -25.54 12.10
CA MET A 472 -0.51 -26.18 11.73
C MET A 472 0.57 -25.91 12.79
N THR A 473 1.49 -26.84 13.01
CA THR A 473 2.66 -26.59 13.85
C THR A 473 3.74 -25.84 13.06
N LEU A 474 4.62 -25.13 13.76
CA LEU A 474 5.75 -24.44 13.09
C LEU A 474 6.62 -25.44 12.30
N ASP A 475 6.93 -26.60 12.87
CA ASP A 475 7.74 -27.63 12.21
C ASP A 475 7.13 -28.15 10.90
N GLN A 476 5.80 -28.26 10.86
CA GLN A 476 5.08 -28.63 9.63
C GLN A 476 5.15 -27.49 8.61
N ALA A 477 4.85 -26.26 9.02
CA ALA A 477 4.88 -25.10 8.15
C ALA A 477 6.25 -24.90 7.47
N LEU A 478 7.34 -24.92 8.25
CA LEU A 478 8.67 -24.72 7.71
C LEU A 478 9.06 -25.81 6.70
N LYS A 479 8.70 -27.08 6.96
CA LYS A 479 8.97 -28.20 6.03
C LYS A 479 8.12 -28.12 4.78
N ASP A 480 6.84 -27.76 4.91
CA ASP A 480 5.94 -27.62 3.77
C ASP A 480 6.43 -26.50 2.84
N ILE A 481 6.82 -25.35 3.38
CA ILE A 481 7.38 -24.24 2.61
C ILE A 481 8.65 -24.69 1.89
N ASP A 482 9.59 -25.35 2.57
CA ASP A 482 10.82 -25.86 1.95
C ASP A 482 10.57 -26.81 0.79
N SER A 483 9.47 -27.56 0.83
CA SER A 483 9.12 -28.55 -0.20
C SER A 483 8.58 -27.90 -1.50
N THR A 484 8.15 -26.63 -1.44
CA THR A 484 7.55 -25.93 -2.58
C THR A 484 8.54 -25.18 -3.44
N PHE A 485 9.81 -25.06 -3.01
CA PHE A 485 10.83 -24.48 -3.89
C PHE A 485 10.98 -25.32 -5.17
N PRO A 486 11.04 -24.66 -6.33
CA PRO A 486 11.24 -25.35 -7.60
C PRO A 486 12.50 -26.24 -7.56
N THR A 487 12.37 -27.47 -7.98
CA THR A 487 13.53 -28.34 -8.20
C THR A 487 14.36 -27.79 -9.36
N LYS A 488 15.66 -27.60 -9.12
CA LYS A 488 16.62 -27.14 -10.15
C LYS A 488 16.80 -28.17 -11.24
#